data_b8c26819ed52258a88a5afaf48dec674
#
_entry.id   b8c26819ed52258a88a5afaf48dec674
#
_cell.length_a   1.000
_cell.length_b   1.000
_cell.length_c   1.000
_cell.angle_alpha   90.00
_cell.angle_beta   90.00
_cell.angle_gamma   90.00
#
_symmetry.space_group_name_H-M   'P 1'
#
loop_
_entity.id
_entity.type
_entity.pdbx_description
1 polymer ?
#
loop_
_entity_poly.entity_id
_entity_poly.type
_entity_poly.pdbx_seq_one_letter_code
_entity_poly.pdbx_strand_id
1 'polypeptide(L)'
;MAIEILQPSCNLETVRDGRGGIFTWLPKEPIVEFNLLFFKPGKTRGFHYHPHFIEYLLCVDGNGVLITRDKSNDPKTEGVINLSKGVCTRAEKNSYHTVYSITEMTLVAMLTKQWDHSKPPIIKVEDK
;
A
#
# COMPACT_ATOMS: atom_id res chain seq x y z
N MET A 1 5.22 13.89 1.09
CA MET A 1 4.50 12.86 1.86
C MET A 1 5.36 11.62 2.02
N ALA A 2 5.31 10.99 3.20
CA ALA A 2 6.01 9.73 3.44
C ALA A 2 5.41 8.57 2.64
N ILE A 3 4.16 8.70 2.19
CA ILE A 3 3.50 7.75 1.30
C ILE A 3 3.10 8.48 0.03
N GLU A 4 3.53 7.94 -1.10
CA GLU A 4 3.27 8.53 -2.41
C GLU A 4 2.51 7.56 -3.32
N ILE A 5 1.75 8.11 -4.26
CA ILE A 5 1.14 7.33 -5.34
C ILE A 5 2.17 7.23 -6.45
N LEU A 6 2.46 6.00 -6.90
CA LEU A 6 3.34 5.76 -8.03
C LEU A 6 2.52 5.68 -9.30
N GLN A 7 2.86 6.50 -10.27
CA GLN A 7 2.27 6.39 -11.59
C GLN A 7 2.94 5.25 -12.36
N PRO A 8 2.17 4.44 -13.09
CA PRO A 8 2.78 3.38 -13.89
C PRO A 8 3.65 3.98 -15.00
N SER A 9 4.77 3.30 -15.29
CA SER A 9 5.67 3.69 -16.39
C SER A 9 5.02 3.43 -17.74
N CYS A 10 4.15 2.43 -17.82
CA CYS A 10 3.34 2.12 -18.99
C CYS A 10 1.96 1.74 -18.47
N ASN A 11 0.93 2.46 -18.89
CA ASN A 11 -0.44 2.26 -18.42
C ASN A 11 -1.32 1.62 -19.50
N LEU A 12 -2.55 1.28 -19.12
CA LEU A 12 -3.51 0.64 -20.03
C LEU A 12 -3.78 1.44 -21.29
N GLU A 13 -3.74 2.76 -21.20
CA GLU A 13 -3.96 3.61 -22.37
C GLU A 13 -2.86 3.47 -23.41
N THR A 14 -1.62 3.19 -22.96
CA THR A 14 -0.46 3.04 -23.82
C THR A 14 -0.41 1.67 -24.50
N VAL A 15 -0.76 0.60 -23.79
CA VAL A 15 -0.60 -0.79 -24.27
C VAL A 15 -1.93 -1.51 -24.48
N ARG A 16 -3.02 -0.78 -24.44
CA ARG A 16 -4.37 -1.34 -24.55
C ARG A 16 -4.65 -1.84 -25.98
N ASP A 17 -5.19 -3.05 -26.08
CA ASP A 17 -5.66 -3.63 -27.32
C ASP A 17 -6.91 -4.48 -27.06
N GLY A 18 -7.39 -5.25 -28.06
CA GLY A 18 -8.59 -6.09 -27.92
C GLY A 18 -8.44 -7.22 -26.88
N ARG A 19 -7.25 -7.46 -26.34
CA ARG A 19 -7.00 -8.46 -25.29
C ARG A 19 -6.97 -7.85 -23.90
N GLY A 20 -6.93 -6.52 -23.77
CA GLY A 20 -6.78 -5.80 -22.52
C GLY A 20 -5.61 -4.84 -22.57
N GLY A 21 -4.82 -4.79 -21.52
CA GLY A 21 -3.65 -3.89 -21.46
C GLY A 21 -2.71 -4.28 -20.33
N ILE A 22 -1.63 -3.51 -20.19
CA ILE A 22 -0.58 -3.76 -19.20
C ILE A 22 -0.27 -2.47 -18.46
N PHE A 23 -0.31 -2.52 -17.11
CA PHE A 23 0.30 -1.51 -16.27
C PHE A 23 1.69 -1.99 -15.86
N THR A 24 2.67 -1.10 -15.93
CA THR A 24 4.05 -1.42 -15.53
C THR A 24 4.55 -0.38 -14.55
N TRP A 25 5.05 -0.83 -13.40
CA TRP A 25 5.73 0.02 -12.43
C TRP A 25 7.18 -0.40 -12.32
N LEU A 26 8.05 0.58 -12.11
CA LEU A 26 9.47 0.36 -11.85
C LEU A 26 9.74 0.80 -10.41
N PRO A 27 9.83 -0.13 -9.45
CA PRO A 27 10.11 0.24 -8.07
C PRO A 27 11.50 0.85 -7.95
N LYS A 28 11.63 1.80 -7.02
CA LYS A 28 12.91 2.49 -6.78
C LYS A 28 13.93 1.61 -6.06
N GLU A 29 13.45 0.62 -5.31
CA GLU A 29 14.28 -0.33 -4.56
C GLU A 29 13.98 -1.75 -5.00
N PRO A 30 14.94 -2.68 -4.86
CA PRO A 30 14.68 -4.10 -5.09
C PRO A 30 13.59 -4.63 -4.15
N ILE A 31 12.69 -5.44 -4.69
CA ILE A 31 11.62 -6.11 -3.92
C ILE A 31 12.08 -7.53 -3.63
N VAL A 32 12.02 -7.95 -2.37
CA VAL A 32 12.47 -9.29 -1.95
C VAL A 32 11.34 -10.18 -1.43
N GLU A 33 10.16 -9.60 -1.19
CA GLU A 33 8.99 -10.35 -0.74
C GLU A 33 7.73 -9.68 -1.26
N PHE A 34 6.74 -10.48 -1.62
CA PHE A 34 5.42 -9.94 -1.90
C PHE A 34 4.35 -10.83 -1.26
N ASN A 35 3.28 -10.19 -0.79
CA ASN A 35 2.18 -10.83 -0.09
C ASN A 35 0.86 -10.45 -0.71
N LEU A 36 -0.06 -11.40 -0.77
CA LEU A 36 -1.41 -11.16 -1.21
C LEU A 36 -2.30 -10.94 0.00
N LEU A 37 -2.94 -9.78 0.06
CA LEU A 37 -3.82 -9.39 1.16
C LEU A 37 -5.25 -9.38 0.67
N PHE A 38 -6.13 -10.10 1.35
CA PHE A 38 -7.56 -10.01 1.04
C PHE A 38 -8.32 -9.40 2.19
N PHE A 39 -9.34 -8.63 1.84
CA PHE A 39 -10.20 -7.96 2.80
C PHE A 39 -11.63 -8.29 2.53
N LYS A 40 -12.37 -8.63 3.59
CA LYS A 40 -13.83 -8.60 3.54
C LYS A 40 -14.29 -7.15 3.62
N PRO A 41 -15.51 -6.81 3.15
CA PRO A 41 -16.00 -5.44 3.23
C PRO A 41 -16.02 -4.91 4.66
N GLY A 42 -15.70 -3.63 4.83
CA GLY A 42 -15.79 -2.94 6.10
C GLY A 42 -14.73 -3.32 7.13
N LYS A 43 -13.59 -3.84 6.69
CA LYS A 43 -12.51 -4.26 7.60
C LYS A 43 -11.31 -3.33 7.50
N THR A 44 -10.58 -3.24 8.60
CA THR A 44 -9.37 -2.43 8.67
C THR A 44 -8.17 -3.28 9.05
N ARG A 45 -7.01 -2.89 8.49
CA ARG A 45 -5.69 -3.36 8.94
C ARG A 45 -4.81 -2.14 9.04
N GLY A 46 -4.12 -1.99 10.16
CA GLY A 46 -3.19 -0.88 10.29
C GLY A 46 -3.11 -0.30 11.67
N PHE A 47 -3.06 1.04 11.73
CA PHE A 47 -2.62 1.81 12.90
C PHE A 47 -1.21 1.39 13.28
N HIS A 48 -0.35 1.21 12.26
CA HIS A 48 1.02 0.75 12.46
C HIS A 48 1.97 1.42 11.47
N TYR A 49 3.25 1.21 11.69
CA TYR A 49 4.29 1.55 10.74
C TYR A 49 5.38 0.48 10.76
N HIS A 50 6.19 0.46 9.72
CA HIS A 50 7.27 -0.50 9.56
C HIS A 50 8.62 0.22 9.63
N PRO A 51 9.44 -0.06 10.65
CA PRO A 51 10.71 0.66 10.81
C PRO A 51 11.84 0.14 9.92
N HIS A 52 11.69 -1.06 9.32
CA HIS A 52 12.81 -1.75 8.70
C HIS A 52 12.74 -1.90 7.19
N PHE A 53 11.60 -1.58 6.57
CA PHE A 53 11.46 -1.73 5.13
C PHE A 53 10.56 -0.66 4.52
N ILE A 54 10.69 -0.51 3.21
CA ILE A 54 9.77 0.27 2.39
C ILE A 54 8.72 -0.70 1.86
N GLU A 55 7.46 -0.31 1.91
CA GLU A 55 6.35 -1.13 1.45
C GLU A 55 5.66 -0.51 0.25
N TYR A 56 5.51 -1.31 -0.80
CA TYR A 56 4.66 -0.96 -1.93
C TYR A 56 3.34 -1.70 -1.79
N LEU A 57 2.24 -1.02 -2.06
CA LEU A 57 0.91 -1.63 -2.10
C LEU A 57 0.31 -1.41 -3.48
N LEU A 58 -0.11 -2.49 -4.13
CA LEU A 58 -0.83 -2.44 -5.39
C LEU A 58 -2.24 -2.96 -5.18
N CYS A 59 -3.25 -2.14 -5.47
CA CYS A 59 -4.63 -2.61 -5.47
C CYS A 59 -4.92 -3.32 -6.79
N VAL A 60 -5.31 -4.59 -6.70
CA VAL A 60 -5.61 -5.41 -7.88
C VAL A 60 -7.09 -5.63 -8.08
N ASP A 61 -7.90 -5.46 -7.03
CA ASP A 61 -9.35 -5.60 -7.11
C ASP A 61 -10.03 -4.91 -5.93
N GLY A 62 -11.25 -4.42 -6.15
CA GLY A 62 -12.07 -3.83 -5.11
C GLY A 62 -11.79 -2.36 -4.85
N ASN A 63 -12.42 -1.84 -3.79
CA ASN A 63 -12.33 -0.44 -3.40
C ASN A 63 -12.11 -0.30 -1.90
N GLY A 64 -11.28 0.65 -1.54
CA GLY A 64 -10.99 0.98 -0.16
C GLY A 64 -10.27 2.30 -0.05
N VAL A 65 -9.72 2.57 1.12
CA VAL A 65 -8.92 3.76 1.37
C VAL A 65 -7.67 3.41 2.16
N LEU A 66 -6.59 4.12 1.88
CA LEU A 66 -5.38 4.11 2.68
C LEU A 66 -5.33 5.42 3.44
N ILE A 67 -5.40 5.34 4.76
CA ILE A 67 -5.31 6.51 5.63
C ILE A 67 -3.86 6.62 6.08
N THR A 68 -3.29 7.79 5.90
CA THR A 68 -1.87 8.05 6.18
C THR A 68 -1.73 9.16 7.20
N ARG A 69 -0.67 9.10 8.00
CA ARG A 69 -0.25 10.19 8.87
C ARG A 69 1.26 10.31 8.79
N ASP A 70 1.81 11.44 9.16
CA ASP A 70 3.26 11.59 9.20
C ASP A 70 3.87 10.78 10.35
N LYS A 71 5.19 10.83 10.47
CA LYS A 71 5.93 10.05 11.46
C LYS A 71 5.56 10.38 12.92
N SER A 72 4.96 11.52 13.17
CA SER A 72 4.48 11.90 14.50
C SER A 72 3.12 11.29 14.84
N ASN A 73 2.46 10.66 13.88
CA ASN A 73 1.09 10.17 14.01
C ASN A 73 0.12 11.30 14.42
N ASP A 74 0.37 12.51 13.97
CA ASP A 74 -0.48 13.65 14.25
C ASP A 74 -1.73 13.59 13.36
N PRO A 75 -2.95 13.54 13.94
CA PRO A 75 -4.19 13.54 13.15
C PRO A 75 -4.33 14.72 12.19
N LYS A 76 -3.68 15.86 12.48
CA LYS A 76 -3.69 17.02 11.58
C LYS A 76 -2.95 16.77 10.27
N THR A 77 -2.07 15.76 10.23
CA THR A 77 -1.31 15.40 9.04
C THR A 77 -1.98 14.27 8.25
N GLU A 78 -3.18 13.87 8.66
CA GLU A 78 -3.88 12.77 8.05
C GLU A 78 -4.21 13.05 6.58
N GLY A 79 -3.90 12.07 5.74
CA GLY A 79 -4.25 12.05 4.33
C GLY A 79 -5.04 10.80 4.01
N VAL A 80 -5.74 10.84 2.89
CA VAL A 80 -6.53 9.71 2.40
C VAL A 80 -6.18 9.46 0.94
N ILE A 81 -5.84 8.22 0.62
CA ILE A 81 -5.63 7.78 -0.76
C ILE A 81 -6.70 6.75 -1.08
N ASN A 82 -7.48 7.01 -2.11
CA ASN A 82 -8.50 6.07 -2.58
C ASN A 82 -7.82 4.90 -3.28
N LEU A 83 -8.21 3.68 -2.90
CA LEU A 83 -7.68 2.46 -3.47
C LEU A 83 -8.71 1.87 -4.43
N SER A 84 -8.26 1.59 -5.64
CA SER A 84 -9.03 0.87 -6.66
C SER A 84 -8.02 0.16 -7.55
N LYS A 85 -8.51 -0.71 -8.44
CA LYS A 85 -7.64 -1.46 -9.34
C LYS A 85 -6.63 -0.54 -10.05
N GLY A 86 -5.36 -0.86 -9.92
CA GLY A 86 -4.27 -0.13 -10.57
C GLY A 86 -3.68 1.00 -9.75
N VAL A 87 -4.15 1.25 -8.53
CA VAL A 87 -3.51 2.24 -7.64
C VAL A 87 -2.37 1.55 -6.91
N CYS A 88 -1.18 2.11 -7.06
CA CYS A 88 0.04 1.64 -6.41
C CYS A 88 0.60 2.75 -5.52
N THR A 89 0.95 2.41 -4.28
CA THR A 89 1.55 3.35 -3.33
C THR A 89 2.90 2.86 -2.87
N ARG A 90 3.75 3.80 -2.48
CA ARG A 90 5.04 3.52 -1.85
C ARG A 90 5.09 4.22 -0.50
N ALA A 91 5.29 3.45 0.56
CA ALA A 91 5.39 3.95 1.92
C ALA A 91 6.84 3.84 2.38
N GLU A 92 7.44 4.98 2.73
CA GLU A 92 8.76 5.01 3.34
C GLU A 92 8.74 4.36 4.73
N LYS A 93 9.93 4.01 5.23
CA LYS A 93 10.07 3.53 6.61
C LYS A 93 9.41 4.50 7.58
N ASN A 94 8.78 3.96 8.61
CA ASN A 94 8.14 4.73 9.68
C ASN A 94 6.93 5.58 9.24
N SER A 95 6.33 5.26 8.11
CA SER A 95 5.10 5.93 7.67
C SER A 95 3.88 5.25 8.29
N TYR A 96 3.06 6.02 9.03
CA TYR A 96 1.82 5.52 9.61
C TYR A 96 0.78 5.29 8.53
N HIS A 97 0.11 4.15 8.60
CA HIS A 97 -0.94 3.85 7.65
C HIS A 97 -1.98 2.89 8.21
N THR A 98 -3.17 2.98 7.66
CA THR A 98 -4.30 2.09 7.92
C THR A 98 -5.03 1.87 6.63
N VAL A 99 -5.32 0.62 6.32
CA VAL A 99 -6.14 0.25 5.16
C VAL A 99 -7.54 -0.07 5.63
N TYR A 100 -8.53 0.53 4.97
CA TYR A 100 -9.95 0.24 5.20
C TYR A 100 -10.58 -0.22 3.89
N SER A 101 -11.23 -1.38 3.92
CA SER A 101 -11.91 -1.92 2.74
C SER A 101 -13.36 -1.46 2.72
N ILE A 102 -13.79 -0.87 1.61
CA ILE A 102 -15.20 -0.49 1.38
C ILE A 102 -15.95 -1.69 0.81
N THR A 103 -15.36 -2.36 -0.16
CA THR A 103 -15.86 -3.61 -0.75
C THR A 103 -14.90 -4.74 -0.40
N GLU A 104 -15.16 -5.95 -0.88
CA GLU A 104 -14.10 -6.94 -0.96
C GLU A 104 -12.93 -6.33 -1.73
N MET A 105 -11.73 -6.53 -1.24
CA MET A 105 -10.56 -5.88 -1.82
C MET A 105 -9.36 -6.80 -1.74
N THR A 106 -8.52 -6.73 -2.76
CA THR A 106 -7.27 -7.48 -2.83
C THR A 106 -6.13 -6.54 -3.12
N LEU A 107 -5.10 -6.61 -2.28
CA LEU A 107 -3.86 -5.85 -2.44
C LEU A 107 -2.68 -6.81 -2.57
N VAL A 108 -1.66 -6.39 -3.29
CA VAL A 108 -0.34 -7.02 -3.25
C VAL A 108 0.58 -6.07 -2.49
N ALA A 109 1.17 -6.56 -1.40
CA ALA A 109 2.17 -5.84 -0.63
C ALA A 109 3.56 -6.33 -1.04
N MET A 110 4.45 -5.41 -1.38
CA MET A 110 5.80 -5.71 -1.84
C MET A 110 6.79 -5.05 -0.89
N LEU A 111 7.71 -5.83 -0.36
CA LEU A 111 8.62 -5.40 0.69
C LEU A 111 10.06 -5.37 0.20
N THR A 112 10.81 -4.37 0.64
CA THR A 112 12.23 -4.23 0.30
C THR A 112 13.13 -5.04 1.21
N LYS A 113 12.58 -5.64 2.26
CA LYS A 113 13.29 -6.54 3.17
C LYS A 113 12.31 -7.63 3.60
N GLN A 114 12.82 -8.85 3.76
CA GLN A 114 12.01 -9.98 4.15
C GLN A 114 11.39 -9.76 5.55
N TRP A 115 10.12 -10.14 5.71
CA TRP A 115 9.43 -10.10 6.98
C TRP A 115 10.09 -11.07 7.96
N ASP A 116 10.44 -10.58 9.15
CA ASP A 116 11.02 -11.43 10.21
C ASP A 116 9.90 -11.92 11.10
N HIS A 117 9.53 -13.20 10.96
CA HIS A 117 8.45 -13.81 11.74
C HIS A 117 8.80 -14.00 13.23
N SER A 118 10.08 -14.07 13.56
CA SER A 118 10.52 -14.20 14.95
C SER A 118 10.46 -12.86 15.69
N LYS A 119 10.57 -11.77 14.96
CA LYS A 119 10.51 -10.40 15.49
C LYS A 119 9.79 -9.52 14.48
N PRO A 120 8.45 -9.59 14.43
CA PRO A 120 7.68 -8.90 13.40
C PRO A 120 8.06 -7.43 13.30
N PRO A 121 8.40 -6.94 12.09
CA PRO A 121 8.85 -5.57 11.88
C PRO A 121 7.66 -4.62 11.75
N ILE A 122 6.87 -4.57 12.80
CA ILE A 122 5.66 -3.75 12.85
C ILE A 122 5.56 -3.10 14.23
N ILE A 123 5.29 -1.82 14.24
CA ILE A 123 5.01 -1.09 15.48
C ILE A 123 3.57 -0.61 15.41
N LYS A 124 2.74 -1.17 16.29
CA LYS A 124 1.34 -0.78 16.39
C LYS A 124 1.22 0.51 17.17
N VAL A 125 0.31 1.35 16.75
CA VAL A 125 0.05 2.64 17.37
C VAL A 125 -1.44 2.72 17.66
N GLU A 126 -1.77 3.20 18.86
CA GLU A 126 -3.16 3.44 19.19
C GLU A 126 -3.68 4.61 18.37
N ASP A 127 -4.95 4.51 17.96
CA ASP A 127 -5.63 5.60 17.28
C ASP A 127 -5.82 6.76 18.26
N LYS A 128 -5.48 7.96 17.79
CA LYS A 128 -5.63 9.16 18.62
C LYS A 128 -6.91 9.90 18.27
#